data_f87922cb752c241690474565f5c186f0
#
_entry.id   f87922cb752c241690474565f5c186f0
#
_cell.length_a   1.000
_cell.length_b   1.000
_cell.length_c   1.000
_cell.angle_alpha   90.00
_cell.angle_beta   90.00
_cell.angle_gamma   90.00
#
_symmetry.space_group_name_H-M   'P 1'
#
loop_
_entity.id
_entity.type
_entity.pdbx_description
1 polymer ?
#
loop_
_entity_poly.entity_id
_entity_poly.type
_entity_poly.pdbx_seq_one_letter_code
_entity_poly.pdbx_strand_id
1 'polypeptide(L)'
;MKRNLLYWLCRQLICVASDTVFRGEVVGVHNVPRTGPLLIASNHCSHLDPPLLGCQIPHQIRFFARKTLWKPGIPNWWMNHIECIPVDRDGADVGALKKTIAALEAGGVVILFPEGTRSMDGQLQPAKSGVGMIACKTGVPVVPARIFGSFEAFGRNAKIPTPHPVSYVLGRPLRPADYDDPASGKQRYQLASERIMAAIAALELPARPLL
;
A
#
# COMPACT_ATOMS: atom_id res chain seq x y z
N MET A 1 20.50 3.42 -5.47
CA MET A 1 20.11 3.55 -4.04
C MET A 1 20.95 2.58 -3.20
N LYS A 2 21.63 3.06 -2.12
CA LYS A 2 22.36 2.16 -1.21
C LYS A 2 21.32 1.26 -0.49
N ARG A 3 21.54 -0.07 -0.51
CA ARG A 3 20.67 -1.01 0.21
C ARG A 3 20.69 -0.70 1.71
N ASN A 4 19.56 -0.35 2.27
CA ASN A 4 19.41 -0.16 3.72
C ASN A 4 19.30 -1.56 4.38
N LEU A 5 20.43 -2.04 4.94
CA LEU A 5 20.51 -3.39 5.54
C LEU A 5 19.45 -3.58 6.64
N LEU A 6 19.23 -2.56 7.48
CA LEU A 6 18.25 -2.62 8.56
C LEU A 6 16.83 -2.80 8.03
N TYR A 7 16.45 -2.08 6.95
CA TYR A 7 15.17 -2.26 6.28
C TYR A 7 14.99 -3.72 5.84
N TRP A 8 16.01 -4.31 5.20
CA TRP A 8 15.92 -5.67 4.68
C TRP A 8 15.87 -6.72 5.79
N LEU A 9 16.56 -6.51 6.90
CA LEU A 9 16.45 -7.38 8.08
C LEU A 9 15.04 -7.33 8.68
N CYS A 10 14.49 -6.13 8.87
CA CYS A 10 13.13 -5.97 9.39
C CYS A 10 12.09 -6.55 8.45
N ARG A 11 12.24 -6.31 7.14
CA ARG A 11 11.39 -6.92 6.12
C ARG A 11 11.42 -8.45 6.25
N GLN A 12 12.59 -9.05 6.38
CA GLN A 12 12.71 -10.50 6.51
C GLN A 12 12.02 -11.05 7.77
N LEU A 13 12.18 -10.35 8.91
CA LEU A 13 11.49 -10.72 10.15
C LEU A 13 9.96 -10.63 9.99
N ILE A 14 9.46 -9.59 9.33
CA ILE A 14 8.03 -9.43 9.05
C ILE A 14 7.53 -10.52 8.09
N CYS A 15 8.31 -10.89 7.05
CA CYS A 15 7.97 -12.00 6.17
C CYS A 15 7.85 -13.31 6.94
N VAL A 16 8.83 -13.64 7.78
CA VAL A 16 8.78 -14.86 8.62
C VAL A 16 7.56 -14.85 9.54
N ALA A 17 7.25 -13.72 10.18
CA ALA A 17 6.04 -13.59 10.99
C ALA A 17 4.75 -13.74 10.16
N SER A 18 4.71 -13.17 8.95
CA SER A 18 3.61 -13.34 8.01
C SER A 18 3.39 -14.81 7.66
N ASP A 19 4.44 -15.51 7.31
CA ASP A 19 4.37 -16.90 6.86
C ASP A 19 4.06 -17.89 7.99
N THR A 20 4.49 -17.59 9.23
CA THR A 20 4.29 -18.48 10.38
C THR A 20 2.98 -18.23 11.12
N VAL A 21 2.63 -16.95 11.34
CA VAL A 21 1.46 -16.56 12.14
C VAL A 21 0.21 -16.43 11.27
N PHE A 22 0.34 -15.75 10.12
CA PHE A 22 -0.80 -15.41 9.27
C PHE A 22 -1.02 -16.38 8.11
N ARG A 23 -0.02 -17.19 7.73
CA ARG A 23 -0.10 -18.36 6.81
C ARG A 23 -0.95 -18.14 5.55
N GLY A 24 -0.95 -16.92 5.03
CA GLY A 24 -1.70 -16.56 3.83
C GLY A 24 -0.94 -16.92 2.55
N GLU A 25 -1.63 -16.78 1.44
CA GLU A 25 -1.06 -16.98 0.10
C GLU A 25 -0.67 -15.64 -0.52
N VAL A 26 0.40 -15.65 -1.31
CA VAL A 26 0.82 -14.48 -2.09
C VAL A 26 0.75 -14.83 -3.57
N VAL A 27 -0.14 -14.15 -4.28
CA VAL A 27 -0.40 -14.40 -5.70
C VAL A 27 0.02 -13.18 -6.51
N GLY A 28 0.65 -13.41 -7.66
CA GLY A 28 0.94 -12.35 -8.61
C GLY A 28 2.18 -11.50 -8.31
N VAL A 29 3.09 -11.90 -7.42
CA VAL A 29 4.35 -11.17 -7.15
C VAL A 29 5.16 -10.93 -8.42
N HIS A 30 5.07 -11.82 -9.42
CA HIS A 30 5.72 -11.66 -10.72
C HIS A 30 5.19 -10.48 -11.54
N ASN A 31 4.00 -9.97 -11.21
CA ASN A 31 3.42 -8.77 -11.83
C ASN A 31 4.11 -7.48 -11.37
N VAL A 32 4.83 -7.52 -10.23
CA VAL A 32 5.50 -6.34 -9.70
C VAL A 32 6.77 -6.05 -10.51
N PRO A 33 6.86 -4.90 -11.20
CA PRO A 33 8.07 -4.50 -11.92
C PRO A 33 9.28 -4.50 -10.99
N ARG A 34 10.40 -5.06 -11.42
CA ARG A 34 11.61 -5.18 -10.59
C ARG A 34 12.39 -3.88 -10.44
N THR A 35 12.16 -2.92 -11.30
CA THR A 35 12.88 -1.63 -11.36
C THR A 35 11.93 -0.49 -11.68
N GLY A 36 12.35 0.73 -11.39
CA GLY A 36 11.61 1.97 -11.68
C GLY A 36 10.69 2.40 -10.53
N PRO A 37 10.14 3.61 -10.66
CA PRO A 37 9.14 4.11 -9.74
C PRO A 37 7.86 3.29 -9.86
N LEU A 38 7.20 3.05 -8.73
CA LEU A 38 6.00 2.22 -8.69
C LEU A 38 5.07 2.69 -7.58
N LEU A 39 3.79 2.80 -7.91
CA LEU A 39 2.73 2.98 -6.94
C LEU A 39 2.01 1.64 -6.75
N ILE A 40 1.94 1.16 -5.51
CA ILE A 40 1.12 0.01 -5.14
C ILE A 40 -0.14 0.54 -4.48
N ALA A 41 -1.28 0.24 -5.04
CA ALA A 41 -2.58 0.65 -4.51
C ALA A 41 -3.31 -0.56 -3.93
N SER A 42 -3.73 -0.50 -2.66
CA SER A 42 -4.37 -1.62 -1.98
C SER A 42 -5.58 -1.18 -1.15
N ASN A 43 -6.51 -2.11 -0.86
CA ASN A 43 -7.52 -1.92 0.18
C ASN A 43 -6.87 -1.85 1.57
N HIS A 44 -7.60 -1.27 2.54
CA HIS A 44 -7.08 -1.04 3.87
C HIS A 44 -8.07 -1.43 4.97
N CYS A 45 -7.80 -2.52 5.67
CA CYS A 45 -8.65 -3.08 6.72
C CYS A 45 -7.96 -3.17 8.09
N SER A 46 -6.63 -3.20 8.10
CA SER A 46 -5.83 -3.53 9.28
C SER A 46 -4.63 -2.59 9.48
N HIS A 47 -4.17 -2.48 10.71
CA HIS A 47 -2.85 -1.90 11.01
C HIS A 47 -1.70 -2.74 10.44
N LEU A 48 -1.94 -4.03 10.18
CA LEU A 48 -0.96 -4.96 9.63
C LEU A 48 -0.78 -4.82 8.12
N ASP A 49 -1.73 -4.20 7.40
CA ASP A 49 -1.68 -4.11 5.93
C ASP A 49 -0.37 -3.53 5.39
N PRO A 50 0.11 -2.35 5.86
CA PRO A 50 1.32 -1.78 5.31
C PRO A 50 2.56 -2.66 5.49
N PRO A 51 2.91 -3.16 6.69
CA PRO A 51 4.09 -3.98 6.88
C PRO A 51 3.96 -5.35 6.20
N LEU A 52 2.79 -6.01 6.28
CA LEU A 52 2.61 -7.34 5.73
C LEU A 52 2.57 -7.32 4.19
N LEU A 53 1.86 -6.36 3.57
CA LEU A 53 1.92 -6.19 2.12
C LEU A 53 3.33 -5.79 1.68
N GLY A 54 3.95 -4.84 2.38
CA GLY A 54 5.28 -4.35 2.03
C GLY A 54 6.37 -5.41 2.09
N CYS A 55 6.27 -6.38 3.00
CA CYS A 55 7.25 -7.46 3.05
C CYS A 55 7.13 -8.43 1.86
N GLN A 56 5.98 -8.53 1.20
CA GLN A 56 5.80 -9.35 0.00
C GLN A 56 6.37 -8.70 -1.27
N ILE A 57 6.61 -7.40 -1.26
CA ILE A 57 7.11 -6.67 -2.42
C ILE A 57 8.63 -6.70 -2.47
N PRO A 58 9.28 -7.03 -3.61
CA PRO A 58 10.73 -7.15 -3.72
C PRO A 58 11.44 -5.79 -3.85
N HIS A 59 10.92 -4.76 -3.17
CA HIS A 59 11.43 -3.38 -3.18
C HIS A 59 11.57 -2.84 -1.78
N GLN A 60 12.39 -1.80 -1.60
CA GLN A 60 12.32 -0.95 -0.42
C GLN A 60 11.12 -0.03 -0.55
N ILE A 61 10.13 -0.22 0.31
CA ILE A 61 8.87 0.50 0.29
C ILE A 61 8.93 1.72 1.20
N ARG A 62 8.39 2.84 0.74
CA ARG A 62 8.13 4.01 1.58
C ARG A 62 6.70 3.96 2.08
N PHE A 63 6.55 3.99 3.39
CA PHE A 63 5.25 3.91 4.07
C PHE A 63 4.81 5.27 4.59
N PHE A 64 3.51 5.46 4.71
CA PHE A 64 2.94 6.58 5.42
C PHE A 64 2.79 6.28 6.90
N ALA A 65 3.26 7.18 7.75
CA ALA A 65 3.11 7.06 9.18
C ALA A 65 2.68 8.39 9.81
N ARG A 66 1.88 8.35 10.88
CA ARG A 66 1.46 9.56 11.58
C ARG A 66 2.68 10.31 12.13
N LYS A 67 2.73 11.64 11.97
CA LYS A 67 3.78 12.48 12.55
C LYS A 67 4.00 12.24 14.04
N THR A 68 2.95 11.88 14.77
CA THR A 68 3.01 11.56 16.21
C THR A 68 3.91 10.37 16.56
N LEU A 69 4.30 9.55 15.57
CA LEU A 69 5.24 8.44 15.76
C LEU A 69 6.71 8.89 15.79
N TRP A 70 7.03 10.10 15.30
CA TRP A 70 8.36 10.70 15.40
C TRP A 70 8.62 11.27 16.80
N LYS A 71 8.58 10.42 17.82
CA LYS A 71 8.97 10.79 19.18
C LYS A 71 10.50 10.86 19.28
N PRO A 72 11.07 11.78 20.10
CA PRO A 72 12.51 11.86 20.30
C PRO A 72 13.16 10.52 20.64
N GLY A 73 14.39 10.29 20.20
CA GLY A 73 15.15 9.08 20.46
C GLY A 73 14.93 7.98 19.41
N ILE A 74 14.86 6.73 19.86
CA ILE A 74 14.77 5.52 19.00
C ILE A 74 13.62 5.58 18.00
N PRO A 75 12.39 6.00 18.35
CA PRO A 75 11.29 6.06 17.37
C PRO A 75 11.58 6.99 16.20
N ASN A 76 12.14 8.18 16.45
CA ASN A 76 12.53 9.13 15.39
C ASN A 76 13.60 8.54 14.48
N TRP A 77 14.66 7.98 15.09
CA TRP A 77 15.74 7.31 14.37
C TRP A 77 15.19 6.19 13.48
N TRP A 78 14.31 5.32 14.02
CA TRP A 78 13.68 4.21 13.31
C TRP A 78 12.84 4.66 12.12
N MET A 79 11.91 5.60 12.33
CA MET A 79 11.03 6.10 11.28
C MET A 79 11.81 6.72 10.10
N ASN A 80 12.91 7.40 10.39
CA ASN A 80 13.76 7.97 9.36
C ASN A 80 14.57 6.89 8.62
N HIS A 81 15.04 5.85 9.33
CA HIS A 81 15.80 4.75 8.72
C HIS A 81 14.98 3.88 7.78
N ILE A 82 13.70 3.66 8.07
CA ILE A 82 12.81 2.92 7.17
C ILE A 82 12.13 3.83 6.13
N GLU A 83 12.59 5.08 6.00
CA GLU A 83 12.12 6.07 5.03
C GLU A 83 10.60 6.29 5.05
N CYS A 84 9.98 6.29 6.24
CA CYS A 84 8.57 6.62 6.39
C CYS A 84 8.29 8.06 5.99
N ILE A 85 7.17 8.27 5.31
CA ILE A 85 6.66 9.60 4.96
C ILE A 85 5.71 10.05 6.08
N PRO A 86 6.07 11.11 6.84
CA PRO A 86 5.21 11.61 7.90
C PRO A 86 3.97 12.28 7.32
N VAL A 87 2.79 11.89 7.83
CA VAL A 87 1.50 12.46 7.43
C VAL A 87 0.75 13.04 8.62
N ASP A 88 0.07 14.14 8.38
CA ASP A 88 -0.95 14.70 9.25
C ASP A 88 -2.32 14.18 8.82
N ARG A 89 -3.13 13.68 9.76
CA ARG A 89 -4.45 13.10 9.44
C ARG A 89 -5.61 14.06 9.65
N ASP A 90 -5.32 15.26 10.19
CA ASP A 90 -6.35 16.25 10.56
C ASP A 90 -6.74 17.17 9.38
N GLY A 91 -6.49 16.72 8.13
CA GLY A 91 -6.86 17.43 6.92
C GLY A 91 -6.20 16.88 5.64
N ALA A 92 -6.34 17.62 4.54
CA ALA A 92 -5.61 17.34 3.31
C ALA A 92 -4.13 17.70 3.49
N ASP A 93 -3.28 16.72 3.81
CA ASP A 93 -1.84 16.95 3.99
C ASP A 93 -1.15 17.14 2.62
N VAL A 94 -1.15 18.39 2.15
CA VAL A 94 -0.44 18.81 0.93
C VAL A 94 1.06 18.48 1.02
N GLY A 95 1.63 18.53 2.23
CA GLY A 95 3.02 18.18 2.46
C GLY A 95 3.31 16.70 2.21
N ALA A 96 2.42 15.81 2.68
CA ALA A 96 2.52 14.38 2.42
C ALA A 96 2.35 14.09 0.92
N LEU A 97 1.41 14.75 0.25
CA LEU A 97 1.21 14.63 -1.19
C LEU A 97 2.49 14.99 -1.97
N LYS A 98 3.09 16.15 -1.68
CA LYS A 98 4.34 16.60 -2.32
C LYS A 98 5.50 15.62 -2.08
N LYS A 99 5.65 15.12 -0.84
CA LYS A 99 6.70 14.14 -0.51
C LYS A 99 6.50 12.82 -1.24
N THR A 100 5.23 12.39 -1.43
CA THR A 100 4.92 11.17 -2.17
C THR A 100 5.28 11.30 -3.65
N ILE A 101 4.89 12.41 -4.27
CA ILE A 101 5.25 12.70 -5.67
C ILE A 101 6.77 12.72 -5.82
N ALA A 102 7.48 13.47 -4.98
CA ALA A 102 8.94 13.54 -5.01
C ALA A 102 9.60 12.16 -4.78
N ALA A 103 9.02 11.31 -3.93
CA ALA A 103 9.52 9.96 -3.69
C ALA A 103 9.39 9.07 -4.95
N LEU A 104 8.27 9.18 -5.68
CA LEU A 104 8.05 8.45 -6.93
C LEU A 104 8.93 8.99 -8.06
N GLU A 105 9.04 10.31 -8.21
CA GLU A 105 9.94 10.97 -9.18
C GLU A 105 11.41 10.60 -8.98
N ALA A 106 11.82 10.37 -7.72
CA ALA A 106 13.14 9.86 -7.38
C ALA A 106 13.32 8.34 -7.62
N GLY A 107 12.38 7.68 -8.30
CA GLY A 107 12.44 6.25 -8.62
C GLY A 107 12.02 5.33 -7.47
N GLY A 108 11.38 5.86 -6.42
CA GLY A 108 10.94 5.11 -5.26
C GLY A 108 9.67 4.30 -5.48
N VAL A 109 9.42 3.38 -4.56
CA VAL A 109 8.17 2.57 -4.52
C VAL A 109 7.37 2.96 -3.29
N VAL A 110 6.09 3.27 -3.49
CA VAL A 110 5.19 3.74 -2.44
C VAL A 110 3.93 2.87 -2.40
N ILE A 111 3.47 2.52 -1.20
CA ILE A 111 2.16 1.89 -1.00
C ILE A 111 1.16 2.96 -0.57
N LEU A 112 0.01 3.00 -1.24
CA LEU A 112 -1.12 3.86 -0.90
C LEU A 112 -2.41 3.05 -0.80
N PHE A 113 -3.32 3.59 -0.01
CA PHE A 113 -4.66 3.03 0.18
C PHE A 113 -5.68 4.04 -0.36
N PRO A 114 -6.36 3.76 -1.50
CA PRO A 114 -7.29 4.71 -2.11
C PRO A 114 -8.43 5.15 -1.19
N GLU A 115 -8.82 4.31 -0.26
CA GLU A 115 -9.86 4.58 0.74
C GLU A 115 -9.48 5.72 1.71
N GLY A 116 -8.18 5.98 1.90
CA GLY A 116 -7.63 7.02 2.78
C GLY A 116 -7.85 6.77 4.28
N THR A 117 -8.51 5.67 4.64
CA THR A 117 -8.72 5.22 6.03
C THR A 117 -8.92 3.71 6.04
N ARG A 118 -8.79 3.07 7.21
CA ARG A 118 -9.11 1.67 7.37
C ARG A 118 -10.62 1.45 7.36
N SER A 119 -11.05 0.39 6.70
CA SER A 119 -12.43 -0.10 6.73
C SER A 119 -12.90 -0.37 8.17
N MET A 120 -14.18 -0.14 8.43
CA MET A 120 -14.80 -0.39 9.72
C MET A 120 -15.41 -1.79 9.82
N ASP A 121 -15.73 -2.38 8.66
CA ASP A 121 -16.50 -3.62 8.50
C ASP A 121 -15.78 -4.67 7.63
N GLY A 122 -14.53 -4.40 7.21
CA GLY A 122 -13.77 -5.27 6.33
C GLY A 122 -14.12 -5.15 4.85
N GLN A 123 -15.14 -4.37 4.49
CA GLN A 123 -15.55 -4.16 3.10
C GLN A 123 -14.70 -3.09 2.42
N LEU A 124 -14.61 -3.19 1.08
CA LEU A 124 -13.99 -2.16 0.27
C LEU A 124 -14.74 -0.84 0.39
N GLN A 125 -14.03 0.25 0.61
CA GLN A 125 -14.60 1.58 0.74
C GLN A 125 -14.40 2.40 -0.56
N PRO A 126 -15.22 3.42 -0.82
CA PRO A 126 -15.05 4.29 -1.97
C PRO A 126 -13.66 4.94 -1.99
N ALA A 127 -13.10 5.06 -3.18
CA ALA A 127 -11.81 5.72 -3.36
C ALA A 127 -11.91 7.24 -3.20
N LYS A 128 -10.91 7.83 -2.55
CA LYS A 128 -10.69 9.28 -2.51
C LYS A 128 -9.74 9.70 -3.63
N SER A 129 -9.85 10.91 -4.12
CA SER A 129 -9.10 11.43 -5.27
C SER A 129 -7.58 11.49 -5.11
N GLY A 130 -7.05 11.33 -3.89
CA GLY A 130 -5.63 11.48 -3.58
C GLY A 130 -4.71 10.52 -4.33
N VAL A 131 -5.08 9.24 -4.43
CA VAL A 131 -4.29 8.23 -5.15
C VAL A 131 -4.29 8.52 -6.65
N GLY A 132 -5.45 8.82 -7.24
CA GLY A 132 -5.55 9.21 -8.64
C GLY A 132 -4.76 10.48 -8.95
N MET A 133 -4.79 11.48 -8.05
CA MET A 133 -3.98 12.68 -8.22
C MET A 133 -2.48 12.37 -8.27
N ILE A 134 -1.97 11.51 -7.36
CA ILE A 134 -0.58 11.12 -7.35
C ILE A 134 -0.24 10.36 -8.62
N ALA A 135 -1.04 9.35 -9.00
CA ALA A 135 -0.83 8.56 -10.19
C ALA A 135 -0.81 9.43 -11.46
N CYS A 136 -1.81 10.29 -11.67
CA CYS A 136 -1.89 11.17 -12.84
C CYS A 136 -0.75 12.20 -12.92
N LYS A 137 -0.29 12.71 -11.76
CA LYS A 137 0.81 13.69 -11.73
C LYS A 137 2.17 13.07 -12.01
N THR A 138 2.38 11.84 -11.59
CA THR A 138 3.68 11.16 -11.72
C THR A 138 3.76 10.29 -12.96
N GLY A 139 2.62 9.85 -13.52
CA GLY A 139 2.57 8.94 -14.65
C GLY A 139 3.21 7.57 -14.39
N VAL A 140 3.37 7.18 -13.12
CA VAL A 140 4.01 5.92 -12.76
C VAL A 140 3.06 4.73 -12.94
N PRO A 141 3.56 3.52 -13.22
CA PRO A 141 2.75 2.32 -13.19
C PRO A 141 2.11 2.13 -11.79
N VAL A 142 0.84 1.69 -11.78
CA VAL A 142 0.10 1.38 -10.55
C VAL A 142 -0.16 -0.12 -10.49
N VAL A 143 0.40 -0.81 -9.49
CA VAL A 143 0.07 -2.22 -9.23
C VAL A 143 -1.11 -2.26 -8.26
N PRO A 144 -2.30 -2.73 -8.71
CA PRO A 144 -3.40 -2.97 -7.80
C PRO A 144 -3.08 -4.20 -6.95
N ALA A 145 -3.34 -4.10 -5.66
CA ALA A 145 -3.18 -5.19 -4.71
C ALA A 145 -4.46 -5.34 -3.88
N ARG A 146 -4.83 -6.57 -3.57
CA ARG A 146 -5.95 -6.84 -2.67
C ARG A 146 -5.50 -7.74 -1.53
N ILE A 147 -5.83 -7.32 -0.31
CA ILE A 147 -5.53 -8.03 0.93
C ILE A 147 -6.81 -8.67 1.44
N PHE A 148 -6.75 -9.93 1.80
CA PHE A 148 -7.84 -10.73 2.34
C PHE A 148 -7.47 -11.23 3.73
N GLY A 149 -8.44 -11.29 4.66
CA GLY A 149 -8.27 -11.83 6.00
C GLY A 149 -7.57 -10.91 7.00
N SER A 150 -7.12 -9.72 6.59
CA SER A 150 -6.42 -8.81 7.50
C SER A 150 -7.37 -8.11 8.49
N PHE A 151 -8.63 -7.96 8.13
CA PHE A 151 -9.66 -7.44 9.03
C PHE A 151 -9.91 -8.40 10.19
N GLU A 152 -10.03 -9.69 9.91
CA GLU A 152 -10.20 -10.77 10.89
C GLU A 152 -8.95 -10.92 11.74
N ALA A 153 -7.76 -10.78 11.15
CA ALA A 153 -6.49 -10.87 11.86
C ALA A 153 -6.28 -9.70 12.83
N PHE A 154 -6.53 -8.45 12.41
CA PHE A 154 -6.35 -7.27 13.25
C PHE A 154 -7.11 -6.06 12.70
N GLY A 155 -8.44 -6.14 12.68
CA GLY A 155 -9.32 -5.06 12.24
C GLY A 155 -9.20 -3.80 13.10
N ARG A 156 -9.85 -2.74 12.64
CA ARG A 156 -9.70 -1.39 13.22
C ARG A 156 -9.96 -1.31 14.72
N ASN A 157 -10.92 -2.07 15.22
CA ASN A 157 -11.38 -2.06 16.63
C ASN A 157 -10.76 -3.19 17.47
N ALA A 158 -9.98 -4.07 16.88
CA ALA A 158 -9.29 -5.13 17.58
C ALA A 158 -8.18 -4.56 18.49
N LYS A 159 -8.03 -5.12 19.69
CA LYS A 159 -6.99 -4.69 20.64
C LYS A 159 -5.69 -5.46 20.47
N ILE A 160 -5.77 -6.71 20.03
CA ILE A 160 -4.63 -7.61 19.81
C ILE A 160 -4.81 -8.33 18.48
N PRO A 161 -3.72 -8.62 17.76
CA PRO A 161 -3.78 -9.46 16.58
C PRO A 161 -4.16 -10.90 16.93
N THR A 162 -4.93 -11.53 16.05
CA THR A 162 -5.27 -12.95 16.14
C THR A 162 -4.67 -13.71 14.96
N PRO A 163 -4.19 -14.93 15.14
CA PRO A 163 -3.75 -15.77 14.02
C PRO A 163 -4.93 -16.03 13.08
N HIS A 164 -4.85 -15.44 11.89
CA HIS A 164 -5.81 -15.63 10.81
C HIS A 164 -5.07 -15.56 9.48
N PRO A 165 -5.39 -16.40 8.47
CA PRO A 165 -4.74 -16.34 7.18
C PRO A 165 -4.90 -14.97 6.52
N VAL A 166 -3.78 -14.32 6.17
CA VAL A 166 -3.78 -13.04 5.45
C VAL A 166 -3.14 -13.23 4.09
N SER A 167 -3.96 -13.18 3.04
CA SER A 167 -3.53 -13.44 1.67
C SER A 167 -3.47 -12.17 0.84
N TYR A 168 -2.61 -12.18 -0.18
CA TYR A 168 -2.32 -11.02 -1.04
C TYR A 168 -2.44 -11.41 -2.50
N VAL A 169 -3.19 -10.64 -3.26
CA VAL A 169 -3.25 -10.77 -4.71
C VAL A 169 -2.74 -9.49 -5.34
N LEU A 170 -1.69 -9.61 -6.17
CA LEU A 170 -1.07 -8.51 -6.89
C LEU A 170 -1.46 -8.62 -8.37
N GLY A 171 -2.21 -7.63 -8.85
CA GLY A 171 -2.68 -7.57 -10.22
C GLY A 171 -1.61 -7.09 -11.20
N ARG A 172 -1.93 -7.11 -12.49
CA ARG A 172 -1.08 -6.54 -13.53
C ARG A 172 -0.96 -5.03 -13.35
N PRO A 173 0.22 -4.43 -13.60
CA PRO A 173 0.40 -3.00 -13.52
C PRO A 173 -0.52 -2.26 -14.48
N LEU A 174 -1.27 -1.30 -13.95
CA LEU A 174 -2.00 -0.31 -14.73
C LEU A 174 -1.01 0.73 -15.26
N ARG A 175 -1.07 1.04 -16.54
CA ARG A 175 -0.32 2.13 -17.17
C ARG A 175 -1.13 3.42 -17.11
N PRO A 176 -0.54 4.60 -17.33
CA PRO A 176 -1.29 5.87 -17.36
C PRO A 176 -2.54 5.82 -18.25
N ALA A 177 -2.47 5.18 -19.40
CA ALA A 177 -3.62 5.03 -20.31
C ALA A 177 -4.80 4.24 -19.71
N ASP A 178 -4.56 3.41 -18.69
CA ASP A 178 -5.59 2.59 -18.06
C ASP A 178 -6.37 3.35 -16.98
N TYR A 179 -5.73 4.33 -16.33
CA TYR A 179 -6.35 5.06 -15.21
C TYR A 179 -6.53 6.56 -15.46
N ASP A 180 -5.70 7.20 -16.27
CA ASP A 180 -5.71 8.64 -16.49
C ASP A 180 -6.51 9.03 -17.72
N ASP A 181 -7.36 10.04 -17.57
CA ASP A 181 -8.13 10.64 -18.66
C ASP A 181 -8.08 12.18 -18.53
N PRO A 182 -7.12 12.83 -19.19
CA PRO A 182 -6.98 14.29 -19.16
C PRO A 182 -8.24 15.05 -19.63
N ALA A 183 -9.07 14.43 -20.47
CA ALA A 183 -10.30 15.05 -20.98
C ALA A 183 -11.39 15.17 -19.89
N SER A 184 -11.29 14.41 -18.80
CA SER A 184 -12.26 14.43 -17.69
C SER A 184 -12.21 15.71 -16.82
N GLY A 185 -11.32 16.65 -17.10
CA GLY A 185 -11.25 17.96 -16.44
C GLY A 185 -11.17 17.87 -14.91
N LYS A 186 -12.11 18.50 -14.21
CA LYS A 186 -12.13 18.54 -12.73
C LYS A 186 -12.31 17.15 -12.08
N GLN A 187 -12.89 16.19 -12.76
CA GLN A 187 -13.14 14.85 -12.24
C GLN A 187 -11.97 13.88 -12.48
N ARG A 188 -10.95 14.27 -13.26
CA ARG A 188 -9.82 13.44 -13.67
C ARG A 188 -9.23 12.60 -12.54
N TYR A 189 -8.91 13.22 -11.41
CA TYR A 189 -8.26 12.54 -10.30
C TYR A 189 -9.18 11.59 -9.54
N GLN A 190 -10.46 11.95 -9.43
CA GLN A 190 -11.44 11.08 -8.80
C GLN A 190 -11.70 9.85 -9.68
N LEU A 191 -11.91 10.02 -10.97
CA LEU A 191 -12.08 8.92 -11.92
C LEU A 191 -10.86 8.00 -11.99
N ALA A 192 -9.65 8.57 -11.95
CA ALA A 192 -8.43 7.77 -11.88
C ALA A 192 -8.39 6.91 -10.60
N SER A 193 -8.76 7.46 -9.43
CA SER A 193 -8.84 6.69 -8.20
C SER A 193 -9.89 5.58 -8.27
N GLU A 194 -11.04 5.84 -8.88
CA GLU A 194 -12.13 4.87 -9.05
C GLU A 194 -11.72 3.73 -9.99
N ARG A 195 -11.02 4.03 -11.10
CA ARG A 195 -10.46 3.01 -12.00
C ARG A 195 -9.43 2.13 -11.30
N ILE A 196 -8.55 2.73 -10.51
CA ILE A 196 -7.58 2.00 -9.67
C ILE A 196 -8.31 1.12 -8.65
N MET A 197 -9.34 1.65 -7.98
CA MET A 197 -10.12 0.90 -7.00
C MET A 197 -10.92 -0.24 -7.64
N ALA A 198 -11.47 -0.04 -8.82
CA ALA A 198 -12.14 -1.09 -9.59
C ALA A 198 -11.17 -2.24 -9.93
N ALA A 199 -9.93 -1.91 -10.30
CA ALA A 199 -8.89 -2.93 -10.53
C ALA A 199 -8.54 -3.70 -9.25
N ILE A 200 -8.51 -3.04 -8.08
CA ILE A 200 -8.35 -3.72 -6.78
C ILE A 200 -9.54 -4.64 -6.49
N ALA A 201 -10.76 -4.16 -6.71
CA ALA A 201 -11.99 -4.92 -6.46
C ALA A 201 -12.11 -6.17 -7.33
N ALA A 202 -11.57 -6.13 -8.55
CA ALA A 202 -11.58 -7.25 -9.49
C ALA A 202 -10.58 -8.37 -9.14
N LEU A 203 -9.67 -8.15 -8.18
CA LEU A 203 -8.72 -9.19 -7.76
C LEU A 203 -9.41 -10.19 -6.84
N GLU A 204 -9.23 -11.47 -7.14
CA GLU A 204 -9.80 -12.59 -6.37
C GLU A 204 -8.69 -13.58 -5.99
N LEU A 205 -8.87 -14.25 -4.86
CA LEU A 205 -8.03 -15.38 -4.53
C LEU A 205 -8.36 -16.53 -5.48
N PRO A 206 -7.35 -17.25 -6.00
CA PRO A 206 -7.59 -18.46 -6.76
C PRO A 206 -8.45 -19.44 -5.96
N ALA A 207 -9.40 -20.08 -6.63
CA ALA A 207 -10.15 -21.16 -6.02
C ALA A 207 -9.16 -22.25 -5.56
N ARG A 208 -9.16 -22.58 -4.26
CA ARG A 208 -8.39 -23.74 -3.80
C ARG A 208 -8.98 -24.99 -4.44
N PRO A 209 -8.14 -25.85 -5.09
CA PRO A 209 -8.65 -27.16 -5.45
C PRO A 209 -9.15 -27.84 -4.17
N LEU A 210 -10.38 -28.32 -4.20
CA LEU A 210 -10.91 -29.20 -3.16
C LEU A 210 -10.00 -30.43 -3.12
N LEU A 211 -9.20 -30.56 -2.06
CA LEU A 211 -8.44 -31.75 -1.75
C LEU A 211 -9.37 -32.84 -1.28
#